data_9288dad5ad97e6e0a30cea4dc2df381a
#
_entry.id   9288dad5ad97e6e0a30cea4dc2df381a
#
_cell.length_a   1.000
_cell.length_b   1.000
_cell.length_c   1.000
_cell.angle_alpha   90.00
_cell.angle_beta   90.00
_cell.angle_gamma   90.00
#
_symmetry.space_group_name_H-M   'P 1'
#
loop_
_entity.id
_entity.type
_entity.pdbx_description
1 polymer ?
#
loop_
_entity_poly.entity_id
_entity_poly.type
_entity_poly.pdbx_seq_one_letter_code
_entity_poly.pdbx_strand_id
1 'polypeptide(L)'
;MICDFLSDRSLKLHKEYLEKLKLQYSILEKSFPSIVGKSISDIQRMKLRDKDEIISLRCNVKCHELFFDSFGAGNQASKLVKDCFGSEAGFLYEIYAAAKNVDNGFAFITVRHGRPEVLFGTYTALMKLSRPLLVLDLCEHAYFLDYGFDKDEYTRRMLPYLNLNKLG
;
A
#
# COMPACT_ATOMS: atom_id res chain seq x y z
N MET A 1 -0.45 15.42 -13.37
CA MET A 1 0.05 15.39 -11.99
C MET A 1 -0.82 14.42 -11.23
N ILE A 2 -0.25 13.35 -10.68
CA ILE A 2 -1.07 12.23 -10.19
C ILE A 2 -1.64 12.52 -8.80
N CYS A 3 -1.04 13.41 -8.02
CA CYS A 3 -1.43 13.65 -6.63
C CYS A 3 -0.91 15.01 -6.15
N ASP A 4 -1.80 15.91 -5.76
CA ASP A 4 -1.42 17.19 -5.13
C ASP A 4 -1.29 17.08 -3.59
N PHE A 5 -1.33 15.86 -3.04
CA PHE A 5 -1.16 15.63 -1.61
C PHE A 5 0.30 15.44 -1.19
N LEU A 6 1.23 15.27 -2.11
CA LEU A 6 2.68 15.26 -1.85
C LEU A 6 3.36 16.28 -2.77
N SER A 7 4.39 16.95 -2.23
CA SER A 7 5.28 17.78 -3.07
C SER A 7 6.04 16.92 -4.08
N ASP A 8 6.47 17.53 -5.19
CA ASP A 8 7.30 16.87 -6.19
C ASP A 8 8.58 16.28 -5.56
N ARG A 9 9.12 16.95 -4.55
CA ARG A 9 10.29 16.48 -3.80
C ARG A 9 10.00 15.21 -3.01
N SER A 10 8.90 15.18 -2.24
CA SER A 10 8.49 14.01 -1.47
C SER A 10 8.17 12.84 -2.37
N LEU A 11 7.41 13.10 -3.43
CA LEU A 11 7.06 12.08 -4.42
C LEU A 11 8.31 11.49 -5.10
N LYS A 12 9.29 12.33 -5.44
CA LYS A 12 10.55 11.88 -6.02
C LYS A 12 11.33 11.00 -5.04
N LEU A 13 11.52 11.45 -3.81
CA LEU A 13 12.25 10.69 -2.79
C LEU A 13 11.57 9.36 -2.45
N HIS A 14 10.24 9.32 -2.40
CA HIS A 14 9.51 8.09 -2.16
C HIS A 14 9.65 7.11 -3.33
N LYS A 15 9.68 7.59 -4.58
CA LYS A 15 9.99 6.76 -5.76
C LYS A 15 11.43 6.25 -5.74
N GLU A 16 12.40 7.10 -5.38
CA GLU A 16 13.80 6.69 -5.24
C GLU A 16 13.97 5.62 -4.16
N TYR A 17 13.19 5.71 -3.08
CA TYR A 17 13.17 4.68 -2.04
C TYR A 17 12.66 3.34 -2.60
N LEU A 18 11.57 3.34 -3.36
CA LEU A 18 11.08 2.12 -4.04
C LEU A 18 12.13 1.53 -4.98
N GLU A 19 12.81 2.35 -5.79
CA GLU A 19 13.87 1.87 -6.69
C GLU A 19 15.05 1.27 -5.93
N LYS A 20 15.41 1.83 -4.77
CA LYS A 20 16.42 1.24 -3.87
C LYS A 20 15.98 -0.13 -3.34
N LEU A 21 14.74 -0.27 -2.92
CA LEU A 21 14.19 -1.57 -2.49
C LEU A 21 14.22 -2.61 -3.61
N LYS A 22 13.84 -2.21 -4.83
CA LYS A 22 13.90 -3.10 -6.01
C LYS A 22 15.34 -3.53 -6.33
N LEU A 23 16.29 -2.60 -6.23
CA LEU A 23 17.71 -2.93 -6.41
C LEU A 23 18.19 -3.95 -5.37
N GLN A 24 17.84 -3.75 -4.10
CA GLN A 24 18.17 -4.70 -3.03
C GLN A 24 17.56 -6.07 -3.31
N TYR A 25 16.29 -6.13 -3.75
CA TYR A 25 15.64 -7.38 -4.10
C TYR A 25 16.31 -8.06 -5.31
N SER A 26 16.73 -7.31 -6.31
CA SER A 26 17.46 -7.86 -7.47
C SER A 26 18.81 -8.48 -7.10
N ILE A 27 19.47 -7.98 -6.07
CA ILE A 27 20.69 -8.58 -5.51
C ILE A 27 20.37 -9.92 -4.86
N LEU A 28 19.27 -10.00 -4.12
CA LEU A 28 18.81 -11.28 -3.56
C LEU A 28 18.41 -12.29 -4.63
N GLU A 29 17.77 -11.86 -5.72
CA GLU A 29 17.48 -12.75 -6.87
C GLU A 29 18.73 -13.32 -7.52
N LYS A 30 19.82 -12.55 -7.58
CA LYS A 30 21.12 -13.06 -8.05
C LYS A 30 21.75 -14.07 -7.08
N SER A 31 21.59 -13.87 -5.78
CA SER A 31 22.09 -14.75 -4.73
C SER A 31 21.25 -16.02 -4.58
N PHE A 32 19.96 -15.94 -4.90
CA PHE A 32 18.97 -17.00 -4.81
C PHE A 32 18.17 -17.15 -6.12
N PRO A 33 18.78 -17.65 -7.22
CA PRO A 33 18.11 -17.70 -8.53
C PRO A 33 16.76 -18.45 -8.53
N SER A 34 16.55 -19.32 -7.55
CA SER A 34 15.31 -20.09 -7.39
C SER A 34 14.08 -19.24 -7.04
N ILE A 35 14.26 -17.98 -6.59
CA ILE A 35 13.14 -17.10 -6.26
C ILE A 35 12.69 -16.22 -7.43
N VAL A 36 13.45 -16.18 -8.52
CA VAL A 36 13.12 -15.34 -9.69
C VAL A 36 11.75 -15.72 -10.23
N GLY A 37 10.88 -14.73 -10.42
CA GLY A 37 9.51 -14.92 -10.91
C GLY A 37 8.55 -15.62 -9.94
N LYS A 38 8.97 -15.94 -8.71
CA LYS A 38 8.11 -16.57 -7.72
C LYS A 38 7.23 -15.58 -6.99
N SER A 39 6.01 -16.00 -6.68
CA SER A 39 5.13 -15.25 -5.79
C SER A 39 5.63 -15.32 -4.34
N ILE A 40 5.18 -14.38 -3.49
CA ILE A 40 5.48 -14.40 -2.05
C ILE A 40 5.05 -15.73 -1.43
N SER A 41 3.89 -16.26 -1.81
CA SER A 41 3.36 -17.54 -1.31
C SER A 41 4.20 -18.73 -1.77
N ASP A 42 4.80 -18.68 -2.97
CA ASP A 42 5.71 -19.74 -3.43
C ASP A 42 7.02 -19.71 -2.65
N ILE A 43 7.62 -18.52 -2.48
CA ILE A 43 8.84 -18.35 -1.68
C ILE A 43 8.62 -18.83 -0.25
N GLN A 44 7.44 -18.56 0.34
CA GLN A 44 7.09 -18.99 1.70
C GLN A 44 7.13 -20.51 1.88
N ARG A 45 6.77 -21.29 0.82
CA ARG A 45 6.80 -22.76 0.82
C ARG A 45 8.19 -23.34 0.57
N MET A 46 9.13 -22.53 0.06
CA MET A 46 10.48 -23.00 -0.23
C MET A 46 11.31 -23.20 1.04
N LYS A 47 12.27 -24.12 0.98
CA LYS A 47 13.32 -24.26 2.01
C LYS A 47 14.51 -23.41 1.58
N LEU A 48 14.60 -22.21 2.11
CA LEU A 48 15.67 -21.25 1.78
C LEU A 48 16.30 -20.73 3.08
N ARG A 49 17.62 -20.51 3.04
CA ARG A 49 18.30 -19.66 4.00
C ARG A 49 17.81 -18.23 3.79
N ASP A 50 17.73 -17.43 4.84
CA ASP A 50 17.35 -16.02 4.81
C ASP A 50 15.94 -15.75 4.19
N LYS A 51 15.08 -16.79 4.22
CA LYS A 51 13.73 -16.75 3.63
C LYS A 51 12.90 -15.59 4.14
N ASP A 52 12.94 -15.32 5.43
CA ASP A 52 12.13 -14.27 6.06
C ASP A 52 12.58 -12.87 5.61
N GLU A 53 13.89 -12.67 5.41
CA GLU A 53 14.44 -11.43 4.86
C GLU A 53 14.01 -11.24 3.39
N ILE A 54 14.11 -12.31 2.59
CA ILE A 54 13.68 -12.29 1.19
C ILE A 54 12.19 -11.93 1.09
N ILE A 55 11.34 -12.58 1.89
CA ILE A 55 9.89 -12.31 1.90
C ILE A 55 9.62 -10.89 2.39
N SER A 56 10.29 -10.46 3.45
CA SER A 56 10.15 -9.13 4.03
C SER A 56 10.44 -8.04 2.99
N LEU A 57 11.57 -8.15 2.30
CA LEU A 57 11.95 -7.19 1.26
C LEU A 57 10.98 -7.25 0.06
N ARG A 58 10.57 -8.44 -0.37
CA ARG A 58 9.58 -8.59 -1.45
C ARG A 58 8.23 -7.97 -1.10
N CYS A 59 7.76 -8.16 0.13
CA CYS A 59 6.55 -7.53 0.63
C CYS A 59 6.68 -6.01 0.63
N ASN A 60 7.82 -5.48 1.08
CA ASN A 60 8.05 -4.06 1.14
C ASN A 60 8.05 -3.43 -0.26
N VAL A 61 8.76 -4.02 -1.23
CA VAL A 61 8.70 -3.61 -2.64
C VAL A 61 7.24 -3.60 -3.13
N LYS A 62 6.50 -4.69 -2.86
CA LYS A 62 5.12 -4.82 -3.36
C LYS A 62 4.16 -3.81 -2.72
N CYS A 63 4.31 -3.48 -1.44
CA CYS A 63 3.51 -2.44 -0.78
C CYS A 63 3.68 -1.08 -1.46
N HIS A 64 4.93 -0.69 -1.74
CA HIS A 64 5.20 0.59 -2.40
C HIS A 64 4.74 0.62 -3.87
N GLU A 65 4.88 -0.48 -4.61
CA GLU A 65 4.31 -0.59 -5.95
C GLU A 65 2.79 -0.39 -5.91
N LEU A 66 2.10 -1.06 -4.99
CA LEU A 66 0.66 -0.95 -4.83
C LEU A 66 0.24 0.44 -4.32
N PHE A 67 1.04 1.07 -3.45
CA PHE A 67 0.80 2.44 -3.02
C PHE A 67 0.75 3.39 -4.23
N PHE A 68 1.78 3.41 -5.07
CA PHE A 68 1.78 4.26 -6.27
C PHE A 68 0.67 3.92 -7.26
N ASP A 69 0.26 2.66 -7.33
CA ASP A 69 -0.84 2.20 -8.18
C ASP A 69 -2.23 2.50 -7.57
N SER A 70 -2.30 2.87 -6.29
CA SER A 70 -3.57 3.13 -5.60
C SER A 70 -4.24 4.44 -5.99
N PHE A 71 -3.53 5.33 -6.68
CA PHE A 71 -4.01 6.65 -7.04
C PHE A 71 -4.30 6.76 -8.53
N GLY A 72 -5.26 7.61 -8.91
CA GLY A 72 -5.57 7.85 -10.30
C GLY A 72 -6.84 8.67 -10.51
N ALA A 73 -7.04 9.14 -11.74
CA ALA A 73 -8.26 9.84 -12.13
C ALA A 73 -9.43 8.87 -12.19
N GLY A 74 -10.47 9.12 -11.40
CA GLY A 74 -11.70 8.35 -11.44
C GLY A 74 -12.29 8.16 -10.04
N ASN A 75 -12.66 9.26 -9.40
CA ASN A 75 -13.29 9.26 -8.08
C ASN A 75 -14.77 8.89 -8.11
N GLN A 76 -15.20 8.01 -9.00
CA GLN A 76 -16.54 7.46 -8.86
C GLN A 76 -16.43 6.20 -8.02
N ALA A 77 -16.95 6.29 -6.80
CA ALA A 77 -17.09 5.11 -5.97
C ALA A 77 -17.86 4.04 -6.73
N SER A 78 -17.30 2.83 -6.74
CA SER A 78 -17.99 1.68 -7.30
C SER A 78 -19.37 1.53 -6.64
N LYS A 79 -20.29 0.87 -7.34
CA LYS A 79 -21.60 0.53 -6.77
C LYS A 79 -21.43 -0.20 -5.44
N LEU A 80 -20.46 -1.08 -5.33
CA LEU A 80 -20.15 -1.84 -4.12
C LEU A 80 -19.87 -0.93 -2.91
N VAL A 81 -19.07 0.12 -3.09
CA VAL A 81 -18.76 1.09 -2.01
C VAL A 81 -20.03 1.82 -1.59
N LYS A 82 -20.85 2.26 -2.54
CA LYS A 82 -22.10 2.95 -2.24
C LYS A 82 -23.10 2.05 -1.51
N ASP A 83 -23.23 0.80 -1.94
CA ASP A 83 -24.14 -0.17 -1.32
C ASP A 83 -23.72 -0.52 0.11
N CYS A 84 -22.40 -0.57 0.41
CA CYS A 84 -21.88 -0.95 1.72
C CYS A 84 -21.74 0.22 2.72
N PHE A 85 -21.49 1.43 2.25
CA PHE A 85 -21.15 2.61 3.09
C PHE A 85 -22.07 3.81 2.84
N GLY A 86 -23.08 3.68 2.00
CA GLY A 86 -24.03 4.74 1.66
C GLY A 86 -23.47 5.79 0.69
N SER A 87 -22.18 6.06 0.75
CA SER A 87 -21.50 7.02 -0.13
C SER A 87 -19.99 6.76 -0.19
N GLU A 88 -19.35 7.38 -1.17
CA GLU A 88 -17.87 7.46 -1.22
C GLU A 88 -17.30 8.15 0.02
N ALA A 89 -17.86 9.28 0.39
CA ALA A 89 -17.43 10.04 1.57
C ALA A 89 -17.52 9.22 2.86
N GLY A 90 -18.57 8.41 3.01
CA GLY A 90 -18.73 7.48 4.13
C GLY A 90 -17.59 6.46 4.19
N PHE A 91 -17.23 5.87 3.06
CA PHE A 91 -16.11 4.93 3.01
C PHE A 91 -14.76 5.59 3.27
N LEU A 92 -14.49 6.75 2.68
CA LEU A 92 -13.25 7.50 2.95
C LEU A 92 -13.15 7.93 4.43
N TYR A 93 -14.27 8.25 5.06
CA TYR A 93 -14.31 8.55 6.50
C TYR A 93 -13.95 7.33 7.36
N GLU A 94 -14.45 6.14 7.02
CA GLU A 94 -14.08 4.88 7.70
C GLU A 94 -12.58 4.60 7.59
N ILE A 95 -12.00 4.78 6.38
CA ILE A 95 -10.55 4.62 6.18
C ILE A 95 -9.79 5.65 7.05
N TYR A 96 -10.21 6.91 7.06
CA TYR A 96 -9.59 7.97 7.85
C TYR A 96 -9.64 7.68 9.35
N ALA A 97 -10.83 7.34 9.86
CA ALA A 97 -11.04 7.05 11.27
C ALA A 97 -10.17 5.88 11.76
N ALA A 98 -10.04 4.86 10.91
CA ALA A 98 -9.21 3.71 11.21
C ALA A 98 -7.70 4.04 11.12
N ALA A 99 -7.26 4.84 10.12
CA ALA A 99 -5.87 5.24 9.92
C ALA A 99 -5.31 6.06 11.09
N LYS A 100 -6.14 6.79 11.82
CA LYS A 100 -5.74 7.54 13.03
C LYS A 100 -5.07 6.67 14.09
N ASN A 101 -5.53 5.42 14.22
CA ASN A 101 -5.07 4.48 15.24
C ASN A 101 -3.84 3.67 14.80
N VAL A 102 -3.27 3.97 13.63
CA VAL A 102 -2.06 3.32 13.13
C VAL A 102 -0.88 4.25 13.35
N ASP A 103 0.07 3.87 14.20
CA ASP A 103 1.25 4.70 14.46
C ASP A 103 2.20 4.71 13.26
N ASN A 104 2.50 3.52 12.70
CA ASN A 104 3.42 3.35 11.58
C ASN A 104 3.07 2.06 10.83
N GLY A 105 2.93 2.12 9.50
CA GLY A 105 2.59 0.96 8.69
C GLY A 105 1.78 1.28 7.44
N PHE A 106 1.02 0.30 7.00
CA PHE A 106 0.22 0.38 5.79
C PHE A 106 -1.26 0.11 6.09
N ALA A 107 -2.14 0.78 5.34
CA ALA A 107 -3.52 0.37 5.22
C ALA A 107 -3.72 -0.37 3.89
N PHE A 108 -4.33 -1.55 3.99
CA PHE A 108 -4.64 -2.42 2.85
C PHE A 108 -6.14 -2.45 2.67
N ILE A 109 -6.62 -2.08 1.48
CA ILE A 109 -8.03 -2.12 1.14
C ILE A 109 -8.24 -3.28 0.17
N THR A 110 -9.13 -4.17 0.52
CA THR A 110 -9.48 -5.37 -0.25
C THR A 110 -11.00 -5.55 -0.29
N VAL A 111 -11.47 -6.45 -1.14
CA VAL A 111 -12.87 -6.88 -1.15
C VAL A 111 -12.93 -8.32 -0.66
N ARG A 112 -13.63 -8.56 0.46
CA ARG A 112 -13.88 -9.89 1.01
C ARG A 112 -15.35 -10.11 1.22
N HIS A 113 -15.83 -11.26 0.81
CA HIS A 113 -17.27 -11.62 0.90
C HIS A 113 -18.20 -10.57 0.29
N GLY A 114 -17.76 -9.93 -0.80
CA GLY A 114 -18.53 -8.88 -1.47
C GLY A 114 -18.59 -7.55 -0.72
N ARG A 115 -17.68 -7.30 0.22
CA ARG A 115 -17.59 -6.04 0.99
C ARG A 115 -16.17 -5.50 1.00
N PRO A 116 -15.98 -4.20 0.80
CA PRO A 116 -14.68 -3.56 1.04
C PRO A 116 -14.30 -3.62 2.51
N GLU A 117 -13.08 -4.05 2.78
CA GLU A 117 -12.48 -4.12 4.13
C GLU A 117 -11.16 -3.35 4.15
N VAL A 118 -10.89 -2.67 5.26
CA VAL A 118 -9.64 -1.99 5.53
C VAL A 118 -8.88 -2.74 6.62
N LEU A 119 -7.67 -3.17 6.30
CA LEU A 119 -6.79 -3.90 7.21
C LEU A 119 -5.51 -3.11 7.40
N PHE A 120 -4.94 -3.14 8.60
CA PHE A 120 -3.73 -2.42 8.94
C PHE A 120 -2.61 -3.38 9.34
N GLY A 121 -1.38 -2.99 9.05
CA GLY A 121 -0.21 -3.76 9.46
C GLY A 121 1.06 -3.26 8.81
N THR A 122 2.16 -3.95 9.11
CA THR A 122 3.41 -3.76 8.40
C THR A 122 3.31 -4.33 6.99
N TYR A 123 4.31 -4.08 6.13
CA TYR A 123 4.37 -4.66 4.79
C TYR A 123 4.24 -6.21 4.79
N THR A 124 4.64 -6.88 5.86
CA THR A 124 4.51 -8.34 5.99
C THR A 124 3.06 -8.81 6.11
N ALA A 125 2.11 -7.93 6.39
CA ALA A 125 0.68 -8.26 6.37
C ALA A 125 0.22 -8.74 4.98
N LEU A 126 0.91 -8.34 3.89
CA LEU A 126 0.66 -8.85 2.54
C LEU A 126 0.69 -10.39 2.43
N MET A 127 1.45 -11.07 3.29
CA MET A 127 1.50 -12.53 3.29
C MET A 127 0.16 -13.19 3.64
N LYS A 128 -0.67 -12.48 4.38
CA LYS A 128 -1.98 -12.95 4.88
C LYS A 128 -3.15 -12.44 4.01
N LEU A 129 -2.86 -11.52 3.10
CA LEU A 129 -3.88 -10.90 2.27
C LEU A 129 -3.91 -11.57 0.90
N SER A 130 -5.08 -12.05 0.50
CA SER A 130 -5.25 -12.72 -0.79
C SER A 130 -5.12 -11.75 -1.97
N ARG A 131 -5.49 -10.46 -1.82
CA ARG A 131 -5.45 -9.46 -2.89
C ARG A 131 -5.74 -8.04 -2.37
N PRO A 132 -4.79 -7.28 -1.88
CA PRO A 132 -5.00 -5.86 -1.64
C PRO A 132 -5.18 -5.15 -2.99
N LEU A 133 -6.23 -4.37 -3.11
CA LEU A 133 -6.59 -3.62 -4.31
C LEU A 133 -6.06 -2.19 -4.25
N LEU A 134 -6.05 -1.62 -3.03
CA LEU A 134 -5.46 -0.32 -2.74
C LEU A 134 -4.57 -0.45 -1.50
N VAL A 135 -3.49 0.31 -1.47
CA VAL A 135 -2.55 0.36 -0.35
C VAL A 135 -2.22 1.82 -0.04
N LEU A 136 -2.30 2.18 1.24
CA LEU A 136 -1.89 3.48 1.75
C LEU A 136 -0.63 3.29 2.57
N ASP A 137 0.39 4.10 2.31
CA ASP A 137 1.59 4.16 3.13
C ASP A 137 1.40 5.23 4.20
N LEU A 138 1.32 4.80 5.45
CA LEU A 138 1.17 5.64 6.64
C LEU A 138 2.46 5.73 7.44
N CYS A 139 3.59 5.30 6.86
CA CYS A 139 4.90 5.40 7.46
C CYS A 139 5.46 6.84 7.33
N GLU A 140 6.22 7.28 8.31
CA GLU A 140 6.79 8.62 8.35
C GLU A 140 7.56 8.99 7.08
N HIS A 141 8.29 8.06 6.49
CA HIS A 141 9.05 8.32 5.26
C HIS A 141 8.17 8.75 4.06
N ALA A 142 6.88 8.42 4.08
CA ALA A 142 5.95 8.77 3.01
C ALA A 142 5.49 10.23 3.10
N TYR A 143 5.43 10.83 4.29
CA TYR A 143 4.77 12.11 4.49
C TYR A 143 5.56 13.15 5.31
N PHE A 144 6.56 12.72 6.09
CA PHE A 144 7.24 13.60 7.06
C PHE A 144 7.82 14.87 6.43
N LEU A 145 8.28 14.80 5.20
CA LEU A 145 8.92 15.94 4.54
C LEU A 145 7.93 17.09 4.25
N ASP A 146 6.66 16.77 4.00
CA ASP A 146 5.62 17.75 3.65
C ASP A 146 4.73 18.11 4.86
N TYR A 147 4.55 17.16 5.78
CA TYR A 147 3.57 17.26 6.86
C TYR A 147 4.20 17.19 8.26
N GLY A 148 5.53 16.93 8.36
CA GLY A 148 6.14 16.67 9.66
C GLY A 148 5.46 15.51 10.37
N PHE A 149 5.00 15.72 11.60
CA PHE A 149 4.27 14.71 12.38
C PHE A 149 2.75 14.73 12.17
N ASP A 150 2.24 15.59 11.27
CA ASP A 150 0.80 15.69 11.00
C ASP A 150 0.32 14.62 9.99
N LYS A 151 0.32 13.36 10.46
CA LYS A 151 -0.20 12.22 9.70
C LYS A 151 -1.70 12.39 9.38
N ASP A 152 -2.43 13.08 10.25
CA ASP A 152 -3.86 13.33 10.08
C ASP A 152 -4.13 14.17 8.83
N GLU A 153 -3.39 15.26 8.65
CA GLU A 153 -3.49 16.10 7.45
C GLU A 153 -3.05 15.36 6.19
N TYR A 154 -1.92 14.63 6.28
CA TYR A 154 -1.47 13.77 5.17
C TYR A 154 -2.55 12.79 4.74
N THR A 155 -3.12 12.04 5.69
CA THR A 155 -4.16 11.05 5.40
C THR A 155 -5.38 11.70 4.77
N ARG A 156 -5.85 12.81 5.34
CA ARG A 156 -7.02 13.54 4.86
C ARG A 156 -6.84 14.06 3.44
N ARG A 157 -5.64 14.55 3.10
CA ARG A 157 -5.31 15.02 1.75
C ARG A 157 -5.11 13.92 0.73
N MET A 158 -4.64 12.76 1.15
CA MET A 158 -4.39 11.62 0.28
C MET A 158 -5.67 10.92 -0.17
N LEU A 159 -6.62 10.73 0.73
CA LEU A 159 -7.82 9.91 0.51
C LEU A 159 -8.63 10.29 -0.74
N PRO A 160 -8.86 11.59 -1.08
CA PRO A 160 -9.60 11.96 -2.27
C PRO A 160 -8.97 11.52 -3.60
N TYR A 161 -7.72 11.12 -3.60
CA TYR A 161 -7.00 10.67 -4.80
C TYR A 161 -7.03 9.15 -5.01
N LEU A 162 -7.64 8.41 -4.09
CA LEU A 162 -7.74 6.96 -4.20
C LEU A 162 -8.61 6.55 -5.40
N ASN A 163 -8.09 5.62 -6.19
CA ASN A 163 -8.84 5.03 -7.31
C ASN A 163 -9.83 3.96 -6.82
N LEU A 164 -10.98 4.40 -6.30
CA LEU A 164 -12.00 3.51 -5.76
C LEU A 164 -12.68 2.62 -6.82
N ASN A 165 -12.48 2.88 -8.12
CA ASN A 165 -12.95 1.99 -9.20
C ASN A 165 -12.31 0.60 -9.12
N LYS A 166 -11.14 0.47 -8.48
CA LYS A 166 -10.48 -0.83 -8.26
C LYS A 166 -11.26 -1.76 -7.32
N LEU A 167 -12.23 -1.25 -6.62
CA LEU A 167 -13.04 -2.04 -5.68
C LEU A 167 -14.27 -2.70 -6.35
N GLY A 168 -14.45 -2.54 -7.66
CA GLY A 168 -15.50 -3.18 -8.44
C GLY A 168 -16.64 -2.28 -8.87
#